data_82b0cc6e1aea93fbd13a762441a9d675
#
_entry.id   82b0cc6e1aea93fbd13a762441a9d675
#
_cell.length_a   1.000
_cell.length_b   1.000
_cell.length_c   1.000
_cell.angle_alpha   90.00
_cell.angle_beta   90.00
_cell.angle_gamma   90.00
#
_symmetry.space_group_name_H-M   'P 1'
#
loop_
_entity.id
_entity.type
_entity.pdbx_description
1 polymer ?
#
loop_
_entity_poly.entity_id
_entity_poly.type
_entity_poly.pdbx_seq_one_letter_code
_entity_poly.pdbx_strand_id
1 'polypeptide(L)'
;LTGCRTEEGRISHVVIENKNGAEALVARYFIDATGDADLALRAGVPMQPAGTTLQPASLIFMLGGVDTDALPMLRHSRQGVNYHDLAIREALEALREREEVPLFGGPWYCGVLTPGVVLVNMTRTQADMADNREATAAECLLHEHVHLFTELLRRHVPAFRNASLLATATQTGVRETRRIRGFHTLTGEEYLHAVDFPDAVSRGCHPVDIHAASSTGQRCEFLKEAAFIPYRCLIAPGFPNLLVAGR
;
A
#
# COMPACT_ATOMS: atom_id res chain seq x y z
N LEU A 1 10.53 -14.33 -9.49
CA LEU A 1 9.87 -14.77 -10.72
C LEU A 1 10.53 -14.06 -11.91
N THR A 2 11.09 -14.83 -12.84
CA THR A 2 11.76 -14.29 -14.03
C THR A 2 10.97 -14.54 -15.31
N GLY A 3 10.10 -15.55 -15.32
CA GLY A 3 9.26 -15.88 -16.47
C GLY A 3 8.22 -16.94 -16.18
N CYS A 4 7.41 -17.23 -17.17
CA CYS A 4 6.55 -18.41 -17.19
C CYS A 4 6.41 -18.93 -18.60
N ARG A 5 6.03 -20.20 -18.75
CA ARG A 5 5.67 -20.81 -20.01
C ARG A 5 4.20 -21.17 -20.02
N THR A 6 3.56 -20.83 -21.11
CA THR A 6 2.14 -21.14 -21.34
C THR A 6 2.00 -22.08 -22.54
N GLU A 7 1.13 -23.07 -22.41
CA GLU A 7 0.80 -24.05 -23.46
C GLU A 7 -0.71 -24.25 -23.46
N GLU A 8 -1.35 -24.12 -24.59
CA GLU A 8 -2.79 -24.28 -24.78
C GLU A 8 -3.64 -23.48 -23.78
N GLY A 9 -3.25 -22.23 -23.49
CA GLY A 9 -3.94 -21.35 -22.53
C GLY A 9 -3.74 -21.73 -21.06
N ARG A 10 -2.76 -22.58 -20.74
CA ARG A 10 -2.42 -22.96 -19.35
C ARG A 10 -0.97 -22.61 -19.06
N ILE A 11 -0.69 -22.25 -17.81
CA ILE A 11 0.70 -22.16 -17.35
C ILE A 11 1.22 -23.59 -17.14
N SER A 12 2.26 -23.97 -17.86
CA SER A 12 2.95 -25.26 -17.66
C SER A 12 3.96 -25.17 -16.52
N HIS A 13 4.71 -24.10 -16.43
CA HIS A 13 5.66 -23.83 -15.35
C HIS A 13 5.97 -22.35 -15.21
N VAL A 14 6.46 -21.96 -14.04
CA VAL A 14 7.05 -20.65 -13.79
C VAL A 14 8.56 -20.79 -13.65
N VAL A 15 9.29 -19.74 -14.05
CA VAL A 15 10.74 -19.69 -13.94
C VAL A 15 11.11 -18.74 -12.81
N ILE A 16 11.93 -19.23 -11.90
CA ILE A 16 12.49 -18.45 -10.79
C ILE A 16 14.01 -18.42 -10.89
N GLU A 17 14.62 -17.40 -10.32
CA GLU A 17 16.07 -17.33 -10.09
C GLU A 17 16.30 -17.44 -8.58
N ASN A 18 17.23 -18.31 -8.19
CA ASN A 18 17.63 -18.49 -6.81
C ASN A 18 19.15 -18.74 -6.71
N LYS A 19 19.67 -19.13 -5.54
CA LYS A 19 21.10 -19.35 -5.35
C LYS A 19 21.68 -20.51 -6.19
N ASN A 20 20.84 -21.41 -6.70
CA ASN A 20 21.27 -22.52 -7.56
C ASN A 20 21.16 -22.19 -9.06
N GLY A 21 20.69 -20.97 -9.39
CA GLY A 21 20.44 -20.51 -10.75
C GLY A 21 18.96 -20.55 -11.13
N ALA A 22 18.68 -20.58 -12.42
CA ALA A 22 17.31 -20.59 -12.94
C ALA A 22 16.67 -21.97 -12.78
N GLU A 23 15.49 -22.01 -12.20
CA GLU A 23 14.72 -23.23 -11.99
C GLU A 23 13.30 -23.09 -12.50
N ALA A 24 12.74 -24.20 -13.02
CA ALA A 24 11.35 -24.29 -13.43
C ALA A 24 10.51 -24.96 -12.33
N LEU A 25 9.46 -24.27 -11.87
CA LEU A 25 8.50 -24.82 -10.93
C LEU A 25 7.22 -25.23 -11.67
N VAL A 26 6.93 -26.52 -11.64
CA VAL A 26 5.73 -27.11 -12.26
C VAL A 26 4.65 -27.29 -11.20
N ALA A 27 3.43 -26.89 -11.50
CA ALA A 27 2.27 -27.07 -10.63
C ALA A 27 0.99 -27.28 -11.45
N ARG A 28 -0.02 -27.86 -10.81
CA ARG A 28 -1.37 -28.00 -11.43
C ARG A 28 -2.11 -26.68 -11.47
N TYR A 29 -1.94 -25.84 -10.45
CA TYR A 29 -2.54 -24.52 -10.30
C TYR A 29 -1.50 -23.52 -9.80
N PHE A 30 -1.66 -22.29 -10.19
CA PHE A 30 -0.82 -21.16 -9.80
C PHE A 30 -1.70 -20.07 -9.17
N ILE A 31 -1.19 -19.42 -8.13
CA ILE A 31 -1.84 -18.27 -7.52
C ILE A 31 -0.84 -17.11 -7.59
N ASP A 32 -1.16 -16.11 -8.39
CA ASP A 32 -0.39 -14.85 -8.43
C ASP A 32 -0.81 -13.98 -7.24
N ALA A 33 0.00 -13.97 -6.20
CA ALA A 33 -0.15 -13.13 -5.02
C ALA A 33 0.99 -12.10 -4.91
N THR A 34 1.59 -11.70 -6.04
CA THR A 34 2.71 -10.75 -6.07
C THR A 34 2.28 -9.33 -5.69
N GLY A 35 0.98 -9.05 -5.71
CA GLY A 35 0.42 -7.72 -5.49
C GLY A 35 0.43 -6.85 -6.75
N ASP A 36 1.30 -7.15 -7.70
CA ASP A 36 1.52 -6.39 -8.94
C ASP A 36 1.09 -7.14 -10.20
N ALA A 37 0.44 -8.31 -10.03
CA ALA A 37 0.03 -9.23 -11.11
C ALA A 37 1.20 -9.64 -12.02
N ASP A 38 2.37 -9.90 -11.43
CA ASP A 38 3.60 -10.17 -12.16
C ASP A 38 3.57 -11.46 -12.98
N LEU A 39 3.00 -12.52 -12.41
CA LEU A 39 2.83 -13.79 -13.12
C LEU A 39 1.75 -13.65 -14.19
N ALA A 40 0.63 -13.02 -13.86
CA ALA A 40 -0.47 -12.81 -14.79
C ALA A 40 -0.02 -11.99 -16.04
N LEU A 41 0.77 -10.92 -15.80
CA LEU A 41 1.35 -10.13 -16.90
C LEU A 41 2.24 -10.99 -17.81
N ARG A 42 3.15 -11.78 -17.22
CA ARG A 42 4.07 -12.65 -17.96
C ARG A 42 3.36 -13.78 -18.70
N ALA A 43 2.23 -14.23 -18.17
CA ALA A 43 1.38 -15.22 -18.83
C ALA A 43 0.58 -14.64 -20.02
N GLY A 44 0.48 -13.31 -20.11
CA GLY A 44 -0.31 -12.65 -21.15
C GLY A 44 -1.77 -12.43 -20.78
N VAL A 45 -2.10 -12.43 -19.48
CA VAL A 45 -3.46 -12.10 -19.01
C VAL A 45 -3.76 -10.64 -19.35
N PRO A 46 -4.96 -10.33 -19.88
CA PRO A 46 -5.34 -8.96 -20.16
C PRO A 46 -5.36 -8.10 -18.90
N MET A 47 -4.66 -6.97 -18.93
CA MET A 47 -4.65 -5.99 -17.87
C MET A 47 -5.74 -4.94 -18.06
N GLN A 48 -6.21 -4.37 -16.96
CA GLN A 48 -7.01 -3.14 -17.02
C GLN A 48 -6.13 -2.01 -17.56
N PRO A 49 -6.72 -1.03 -18.29
CA PRO A 49 -5.97 0.17 -18.65
C PRO A 49 -5.35 0.78 -17.40
N ALA A 50 -4.09 1.18 -17.48
CA ALA A 50 -3.47 1.95 -16.42
C ALA A 50 -4.30 3.21 -16.18
N GLY A 51 -4.63 3.48 -14.92
CA GLY A 51 -5.20 4.77 -14.54
C GLY A 51 -4.21 5.89 -14.88
N THR A 52 -4.71 7.08 -15.14
CA THR A 52 -3.85 8.26 -15.40
C THR A 52 -3.04 8.65 -14.16
N THR A 53 -3.44 8.16 -12.98
CA THR A 53 -2.81 8.51 -11.70
C THR A 53 -2.95 7.33 -10.74
N LEU A 54 -1.82 6.74 -10.36
CA LEU A 54 -1.77 5.68 -9.36
C LEU A 54 -1.81 6.28 -7.95
N GLN A 55 -2.27 5.50 -6.97
CA GLN A 55 -2.15 5.91 -5.57
C GLN A 55 -0.68 5.97 -5.15
N PRO A 56 -0.29 6.98 -4.35
CA PRO A 56 1.12 7.21 -4.01
C PRO A 56 1.68 6.10 -3.12
N ALA A 57 2.95 5.80 -3.31
CA ALA A 57 3.72 4.93 -2.45
C ALA A 57 4.14 5.65 -1.15
N SER A 58 4.43 4.90 -0.10
CA SER A 58 4.86 5.42 1.20
C SER A 58 5.92 4.53 1.83
N LEU A 59 6.86 5.12 2.56
CA LEU A 59 7.81 4.42 3.40
C LEU A 59 7.48 4.70 4.87
N ILE A 60 7.12 3.67 5.61
CA ILE A 60 6.87 3.77 7.05
C ILE A 60 8.21 3.77 7.77
N PHE A 61 8.32 4.55 8.84
CA PHE A 61 9.52 4.62 9.65
C PHE A 61 9.20 4.60 11.15
N MET A 62 10.19 4.27 11.95
CA MET A 62 10.09 4.14 13.40
C MET A 62 10.94 5.20 14.08
N LEU A 63 10.34 5.93 15.01
CA LEU A 63 11.01 6.93 15.84
C LEU A 63 11.02 6.47 17.30
N GLY A 64 12.17 6.63 17.94
CA GLY A 64 12.34 6.49 19.38
C GLY A 64 12.57 7.83 20.07
N GLY A 65 12.44 7.88 21.40
CA GLY A 65 12.56 9.10 22.18
C GLY A 65 11.37 10.06 22.07
N VAL A 66 10.22 9.54 21.64
CA VAL A 66 8.96 10.29 21.50
C VAL A 66 8.24 10.33 22.84
N ASP A 67 7.74 11.49 23.23
CA ASP A 67 6.80 11.60 24.35
C ASP A 67 5.42 11.07 23.92
N THR A 68 5.23 9.76 24.08
CA THR A 68 4.00 9.08 23.65
C THR A 68 2.79 9.48 24.49
N ASP A 69 3.00 10.01 25.70
CA ASP A 69 1.91 10.49 26.57
C ASP A 69 1.35 11.83 26.10
N ALA A 70 2.16 12.61 25.42
CA ALA A 70 1.75 13.88 24.81
C ALA A 70 1.04 13.70 23.45
N LEU A 71 0.99 12.48 22.89
CA LEU A 71 0.31 12.19 21.63
C LEU A 71 -1.13 11.71 21.89
N PRO A 72 -2.15 12.57 21.76
CA PRO A 72 -3.54 12.24 22.14
C PRO A 72 -4.11 11.04 21.35
N MET A 73 -3.62 10.80 20.17
CA MET A 73 -4.06 9.71 19.30
C MET A 73 -3.73 8.32 19.81
N LEU A 74 -2.58 8.14 20.45
CA LEU A 74 -2.23 6.85 21.04
C LEU A 74 -3.20 6.46 22.18
N ARG A 75 -3.82 7.45 22.83
CA ARG A 75 -4.83 7.25 23.87
C ARG A 75 -6.20 6.85 23.31
N HIS A 76 -6.51 7.23 22.08
CA HIS A 76 -7.83 7.02 21.46
C HIS A 76 -7.86 5.88 20.43
N SER A 77 -6.76 5.18 20.21
CA SER A 77 -6.64 4.10 19.23
C SER A 77 -7.66 2.95 19.40
N ARG A 78 -8.29 2.84 20.56
CA ARG A 78 -9.32 1.83 20.87
C ARG A 78 -10.73 2.21 20.41
N GLN A 79 -10.96 3.43 19.90
CA GLN A 79 -12.30 3.95 19.59
C GLN A 79 -12.62 4.08 18.11
N GLY A 80 -11.78 3.57 17.20
CA GLY A 80 -12.06 3.58 15.76
C GLY A 80 -12.08 4.96 15.10
N VAL A 81 -11.51 5.98 15.74
CA VAL A 81 -11.47 7.35 15.23
C VAL A 81 -10.22 7.56 14.37
N ASN A 82 -10.33 8.37 13.32
CA ASN A 82 -9.26 8.78 12.43
C ASN A 82 -7.95 9.10 13.15
N TYR A 83 -6.88 8.39 12.76
CA TYR A 83 -5.58 8.36 13.43
C TYR A 83 -4.60 9.44 12.96
N HIS A 84 -5.03 10.58 12.44
CA HIS A 84 -4.13 11.68 12.17
C HIS A 84 -4.33 12.80 13.18
N ASP A 85 -3.24 13.26 13.73
CA ASP A 85 -3.24 14.42 14.59
C ASP A 85 -3.44 15.67 13.71
N LEU A 86 -4.66 16.20 13.73
CA LEU A 86 -5.04 17.35 12.90
C LEU A 86 -4.16 18.56 13.19
N ALA A 87 -3.80 18.82 14.45
CA ALA A 87 -2.97 19.96 14.80
C ALA A 87 -1.55 19.85 14.23
N ILE A 88 -0.97 18.64 14.27
CA ILE A 88 0.34 18.40 13.65
C ILE A 88 0.25 18.52 12.12
N ARG A 89 -0.81 18.01 11.53
CA ARG A 89 -1.06 18.13 10.10
C ARG A 89 -1.17 19.60 9.68
N GLU A 90 -1.98 20.39 10.36
CA GLU A 90 -2.15 21.82 10.10
C GLU A 90 -0.83 22.59 10.24
N ALA A 91 -0.04 22.26 11.25
CA ALA A 91 1.29 22.84 11.41
C ALA A 91 2.24 22.51 10.25
N LEU A 92 2.26 21.26 9.80
CA LEU A 92 3.06 20.84 8.65
C LEU A 92 2.56 21.45 7.32
N GLU A 93 1.25 21.57 7.13
CA GLU A 93 0.68 22.23 5.95
C GLU A 93 1.02 23.74 5.92
N ALA A 94 0.97 24.42 7.06
CA ALA A 94 1.39 25.81 7.16
C ALA A 94 2.90 26.02 6.89
N LEU A 95 3.74 25.03 7.20
CA LEU A 95 5.16 25.06 6.87
C LEU A 95 5.40 24.91 5.36
N ARG A 96 4.58 24.17 4.64
CA ARG A 96 4.71 24.01 3.18
C ARG A 96 4.63 25.33 2.40
N GLU A 97 4.02 26.34 2.97
CA GLU A 97 3.97 27.69 2.39
C GLU A 97 5.27 28.47 2.58
N ARG A 98 6.14 28.04 3.49
CA ARG A 98 7.32 28.78 3.96
C ARG A 98 8.61 27.99 3.82
N GLU A 99 8.57 26.69 3.82
CA GLU A 99 9.69 25.76 3.79
C GLU A 99 9.44 24.66 2.76
N GLU A 100 10.51 23.98 2.35
CA GLU A 100 10.41 22.78 1.51
C GLU A 100 9.94 21.59 2.34
N VAL A 101 8.64 21.44 2.49
CA VAL A 101 8.02 20.25 3.10
C VAL A 101 7.54 19.33 1.99
N PRO A 102 7.99 18.07 1.93
CA PRO A 102 7.55 17.13 0.93
C PRO A 102 6.03 16.86 0.99
N LEU A 103 5.49 16.29 -0.07
CA LEU A 103 4.13 15.79 -0.05
C LEU A 103 4.01 14.69 1.02
N PHE A 104 2.96 14.76 1.84
CA PHE A 104 2.73 13.82 2.93
C PHE A 104 1.27 13.40 3.04
N GLY A 105 1.03 12.32 3.76
CA GLY A 105 -0.30 11.91 4.22
C GLY A 105 -0.34 11.91 5.74
N GLY A 106 -1.51 11.86 6.33
CA GLY A 106 -1.64 11.82 7.79
C GLY A 106 -1.23 13.12 8.49
N PRO A 107 -0.25 13.10 9.41
CA PRO A 107 0.53 11.91 9.84
C PRO A 107 -0.29 10.86 10.59
N TRP A 108 0.07 9.60 10.40
CA TRP A 108 -0.52 8.46 11.08
C TRP A 108 0.52 7.86 12.02
N TYR A 109 0.16 7.72 13.29
CA TYR A 109 1.05 7.14 14.28
C TYR A 109 0.48 5.84 14.82
N CYS A 110 1.34 4.88 15.06
CA CYS A 110 1.01 3.65 15.76
C CYS A 110 2.03 3.43 16.87
N GLY A 111 1.55 3.36 18.12
CA GLY A 111 2.39 2.97 19.24
C GLY A 111 2.80 1.51 19.13
N VAL A 112 4.02 1.21 19.53
CA VAL A 112 4.52 -0.15 19.73
C VAL A 112 4.57 -0.48 21.21
N LEU A 113 4.90 -1.74 21.56
CA LEU A 113 4.95 -2.16 22.98
C LEU A 113 6.03 -1.45 23.80
N THR A 114 7.05 -0.90 23.16
CA THR A 114 8.14 -0.17 23.82
C THR A 114 7.73 1.28 24.05
N PRO A 115 7.71 1.78 25.30
CA PRO A 115 7.42 3.18 25.58
C PRO A 115 8.38 4.12 24.82
N GLY A 116 7.84 5.24 24.37
CA GLY A 116 8.63 6.23 23.63
C GLY A 116 8.96 5.86 22.17
N VAL A 117 8.42 4.75 21.67
CA VAL A 117 8.60 4.32 20.27
C VAL A 117 7.28 4.38 19.52
N VAL A 118 7.32 4.98 18.32
CA VAL A 118 6.16 5.08 17.43
C VAL A 118 6.54 4.72 15.99
N LEU A 119 5.62 4.05 15.31
CA LEU A 119 5.63 3.92 13.86
C LEU A 119 4.93 5.13 13.26
N VAL A 120 5.53 5.72 12.23
CA VAL A 120 5.01 6.88 11.54
C VAL A 120 4.77 6.53 10.07
N ASN A 121 3.54 6.76 9.61
CA ASN A 121 3.15 6.64 8.21
C ASN A 121 2.73 8.03 7.72
N MET A 122 3.62 8.72 7.01
CA MET A 122 3.33 10.04 6.48
C MET A 122 4.00 10.34 5.14
N THR A 123 5.07 9.65 4.80
CA THR A 123 5.75 9.88 3.52
C THR A 123 4.83 9.54 2.34
N ARG A 124 5.00 10.23 1.22
CA ARG A 124 4.18 10.03 0.04
C ARG A 124 4.95 10.42 -1.21
N THR A 125 4.98 9.56 -2.21
CA THR A 125 5.52 9.86 -3.53
C THR A 125 4.70 9.21 -4.63
N GLN A 126 4.60 9.89 -5.76
CA GLN A 126 3.95 9.38 -6.97
C GLN A 126 5.01 8.66 -7.82
N ALA A 127 4.80 7.39 -8.09
CA ALA A 127 5.65 6.60 -8.98
C ALA A 127 4.89 5.36 -9.47
N ASP A 128 5.22 4.84 -10.64
CA ASP A 128 4.84 3.50 -11.05
C ASP A 128 5.78 2.48 -10.38
N MET A 129 5.33 1.93 -9.26
CA MET A 129 6.10 0.94 -8.50
C MET A 129 6.23 -0.41 -9.23
N ALA A 130 5.59 -0.59 -10.39
CA ALA A 130 5.80 -1.74 -11.26
C ALA A 130 6.94 -1.52 -12.27
N ASP A 131 7.49 -0.31 -12.39
CA ASP A 131 8.73 -0.01 -13.09
C ASP A 131 9.90 0.06 -12.10
N ASN A 132 10.94 -0.76 -12.30
CA ASN A 132 12.07 -0.85 -11.38
C ASN A 132 12.88 0.45 -11.26
N ARG A 133 12.93 1.29 -12.28
CA ARG A 133 13.67 2.55 -12.23
C ARG A 133 12.90 3.58 -11.43
N GLU A 134 11.59 3.68 -11.66
CA GLU A 134 10.72 4.55 -10.88
C GLU A 134 10.64 4.09 -9.42
N ALA A 135 10.52 2.79 -9.18
CA ALA A 135 10.52 2.21 -7.84
C ALA A 135 11.82 2.52 -7.08
N THR A 136 12.98 2.39 -7.73
CA THR A 136 14.28 2.71 -7.12
C THR A 136 14.39 4.22 -6.81
N ALA A 137 13.99 5.08 -7.73
CA ALA A 137 14.00 6.52 -7.51
C ALA A 137 13.04 6.93 -6.37
N ALA A 138 11.85 6.31 -6.33
CA ALA A 138 10.88 6.52 -5.26
C ALA A 138 11.42 6.07 -3.89
N GLU A 139 12.07 4.92 -3.82
CA GLU A 139 12.69 4.41 -2.60
C GLU A 139 13.75 5.37 -2.06
N CYS A 140 14.68 5.85 -2.92
CA CYS A 140 15.68 6.84 -2.54
C CYS A 140 15.04 8.13 -2.01
N LEU A 141 14.08 8.68 -2.75
CA LEU A 141 13.37 9.90 -2.38
C LEU A 141 12.62 9.75 -1.05
N LEU A 142 11.96 8.62 -0.84
CA LEU A 142 11.21 8.37 0.40
C LEU A 142 12.15 8.26 1.61
N HIS A 143 13.36 7.72 1.45
CA HIS A 143 14.38 7.74 2.51
C HIS A 143 14.83 9.17 2.84
N GLU A 144 15.06 10.02 1.85
CA GLU A 144 15.35 11.45 2.08
C GLU A 144 14.21 12.13 2.84
N HIS A 145 12.96 11.86 2.42
CA HIS A 145 11.78 12.39 3.10
C HIS A 145 11.67 11.93 4.56
N VAL A 146 12.03 10.68 4.88
CA VAL A 146 12.03 10.18 6.27
C VAL A 146 12.94 11.01 7.15
N HIS A 147 14.17 11.31 6.69
CA HIS A 147 15.09 12.16 7.43
C HIS A 147 14.55 13.58 7.60
N LEU A 148 14.03 14.17 6.54
CA LEU A 148 13.47 15.51 6.57
C LEU A 148 12.26 15.61 7.51
N PHE A 149 11.32 14.64 7.43
CA PHE A 149 10.18 14.60 8.34
C PHE A 149 10.58 14.36 9.80
N THR A 150 11.60 13.57 10.04
CA THR A 150 12.15 13.39 11.41
C THR A 150 12.61 14.74 11.97
N GLU A 151 13.35 15.53 11.19
CA GLU A 151 13.82 16.86 11.61
C GLU A 151 12.69 17.88 11.75
N LEU A 152 11.70 17.88 10.86
CA LEU A 152 10.52 18.73 10.94
C LEU A 152 9.70 18.43 12.20
N LEU A 153 9.45 17.15 12.48
CA LEU A 153 8.74 16.74 13.69
C LEU A 153 9.50 17.16 14.96
N ARG A 154 10.82 16.97 14.99
CA ARG A 154 11.66 17.40 16.13
C ARG A 154 11.59 18.89 16.39
N ARG A 155 11.61 19.70 15.34
CA ARG A 155 11.60 21.17 15.44
C ARG A 155 10.25 21.75 15.81
N HIS A 156 9.19 21.19 15.28
CA HIS A 156 7.88 21.83 15.30
C HIS A 156 6.84 21.12 16.20
N VAL A 157 7.11 19.88 16.63
CA VAL A 157 6.19 19.10 17.45
C VAL A 157 6.83 18.73 18.78
N PRO A 158 6.41 19.33 19.90
CA PRO A 158 7.05 19.12 21.22
C PRO A 158 7.25 17.67 21.63
N ALA A 159 6.26 16.80 21.33
CA ALA A 159 6.32 15.36 21.62
C ALA A 159 7.49 14.66 20.91
N PHE A 160 7.97 15.18 19.81
CA PHE A 160 9.07 14.61 19.01
C PHE A 160 10.41 15.30 19.22
N ARG A 161 10.54 16.27 20.13
CA ARG A 161 11.78 17.06 20.34
C ARG A 161 13.02 16.19 20.49
N ASN A 162 12.92 15.06 21.17
CA ASN A 162 14.03 14.15 21.41
C ASN A 162 13.98 12.91 20.48
N ALA A 163 13.14 12.95 19.46
CA ALA A 163 12.98 11.81 18.57
C ALA A 163 14.24 11.53 17.76
N SER A 164 14.52 10.24 17.55
CA SER A 164 15.57 9.76 16.66
C SER A 164 15.02 8.66 15.77
N LEU A 165 15.50 8.62 14.53
CA LEU A 165 15.16 7.56 13.60
C LEU A 165 15.78 6.23 14.07
N LEU A 166 14.95 5.23 14.32
CA LEU A 166 15.38 3.89 14.71
C LEU A 166 15.49 2.94 13.51
N ALA A 167 14.49 2.98 12.64
CA ALA A 167 14.43 2.12 11.46
C ALA A 167 13.45 2.67 10.43
N THR A 168 13.60 2.25 9.20
CA THR A 168 12.60 2.33 8.15
C THR A 168 12.01 0.95 7.88
N ALA A 169 10.85 0.88 7.25
CA ALA A 169 10.35 -0.37 6.71
C ALA A 169 11.37 -0.97 5.72
N THR A 170 11.40 -2.28 5.60
CA THR A 170 12.31 -3.00 4.69
C THR A 170 11.95 -2.82 3.22
N GLN A 171 10.75 -2.34 2.94
CA GLN A 171 10.23 -2.10 1.60
C GLN A 171 9.27 -0.91 1.61
N THR A 172 9.26 -0.17 0.50
CA THR A 172 8.22 0.83 0.25
C THR A 172 6.84 0.17 0.18
N GLY A 173 5.89 0.76 0.86
CA GLY A 173 4.49 0.34 0.81
C GLY A 173 3.84 0.78 -0.50
N VAL A 174 3.52 -0.21 -1.33
CA VAL A 174 2.88 -0.01 -2.64
C VAL A 174 1.38 -0.19 -2.49
N ARG A 175 0.59 0.81 -2.87
CA ARG A 175 -0.87 0.77 -2.79
C ARG A 175 -1.52 0.30 -4.07
N GLU A 176 -0.98 0.69 -5.20
CA GLU A 176 -1.60 0.46 -6.50
C GLU A 176 -0.52 0.30 -7.58
N THR A 177 -0.74 -0.69 -8.45
CA THR A 177 0.02 -0.92 -9.67
C THR A 177 -0.92 -1.49 -10.74
N ARG A 178 -0.59 -2.64 -11.32
CA ARG A 178 -1.38 -3.33 -12.35
C ARG A 178 -2.55 -4.09 -11.75
N ARG A 179 -3.63 -4.18 -12.50
CA ARG A 179 -4.81 -4.99 -12.20
C ARG A 179 -5.21 -5.81 -13.43
N ILE A 180 -5.58 -7.07 -13.22
CA ILE A 180 -6.09 -7.92 -14.29
C ILE A 180 -7.51 -7.50 -14.69
N ARG A 181 -7.89 -7.83 -15.94
CA ARG A 181 -9.30 -7.93 -16.32
C ARG A 181 -9.78 -9.32 -15.93
N GLY A 182 -10.34 -9.47 -14.72
CA GLY A 182 -10.98 -10.70 -14.28
C GLY A 182 -12.32 -10.94 -14.97
N PHE A 183 -12.99 -12.05 -14.66
CA PHE A 183 -14.38 -12.27 -15.10
C PHE A 183 -15.34 -11.28 -14.45
N HIS A 184 -14.97 -10.70 -13.32
CA HIS A 184 -15.65 -9.58 -12.70
C HIS A 184 -14.61 -8.61 -12.14
N THR A 185 -14.92 -7.34 -12.18
CA THR A 185 -14.16 -6.28 -11.49
C THR A 185 -15.07 -5.71 -10.40
N LEU A 186 -14.74 -5.98 -9.15
CA LEU A 186 -15.49 -5.43 -8.02
C LEU A 186 -15.43 -3.90 -8.06
N THR A 187 -16.58 -3.28 -8.12
CA THR A 187 -16.70 -1.81 -8.14
C THR A 187 -16.77 -1.25 -6.72
N GLY A 188 -16.44 0.04 -6.57
CA GLY A 188 -16.58 0.73 -5.29
C GLY A 188 -18.02 0.71 -4.76
N GLU A 189 -19.01 0.83 -5.64
CA GLU A 189 -20.43 0.77 -5.30
C GLU A 189 -20.82 -0.62 -4.76
N GLU A 190 -20.43 -1.69 -5.44
CA GLU A 190 -20.70 -3.06 -4.97
C GLU A 190 -20.05 -3.31 -3.62
N TYR A 191 -18.82 -2.82 -3.41
CA TYR A 191 -18.09 -2.97 -2.16
C TYR A 191 -18.74 -2.18 -1.02
N LEU A 192 -19.08 -0.90 -1.24
CA LEU A 192 -19.67 -0.03 -0.22
C LEU A 192 -21.08 -0.45 0.19
N HIS A 193 -21.84 -1.05 -0.74
CA HIS A 193 -23.19 -1.54 -0.47
C HIS A 193 -23.26 -3.02 -0.08
N ALA A 194 -22.09 -3.67 0.12
CA ALA A 194 -21.97 -5.08 0.47
C ALA A 194 -22.86 -5.98 -0.39
N VAL A 195 -22.84 -5.73 -1.72
CA VAL A 195 -23.63 -6.53 -2.68
C VAL A 195 -23.32 -8.01 -2.49
N ASP A 196 -24.35 -8.84 -2.29
CA ASP A 196 -24.20 -10.27 -2.12
C ASP A 196 -23.93 -10.95 -3.47
N PHE A 197 -22.93 -11.83 -3.49
CA PHE A 197 -22.54 -12.61 -4.65
C PHE A 197 -22.65 -14.10 -4.35
N PRO A 198 -23.33 -14.90 -5.19
CA PRO A 198 -23.49 -16.33 -4.95
C PRO A 198 -22.16 -17.11 -4.96
N ASP A 199 -21.12 -16.54 -5.54
CA ASP A 199 -19.76 -17.07 -5.60
C ASP A 199 -18.79 -16.33 -4.67
N ALA A 200 -19.27 -15.69 -3.60
CA ALA A 200 -18.43 -15.01 -2.63
C ALA A 200 -17.49 -15.99 -1.91
N VAL A 201 -16.19 -15.66 -1.88
CA VAL A 201 -15.15 -16.50 -1.26
C VAL A 201 -14.46 -15.81 -0.08
N SER A 202 -14.67 -14.51 0.07
CA SER A 202 -14.07 -13.72 1.14
C SER A 202 -14.96 -12.53 1.51
N ARG A 203 -14.66 -11.92 2.65
CA ARG A 203 -15.30 -10.69 3.10
C ARG A 203 -14.25 -9.62 3.42
N GLY A 204 -14.51 -8.38 2.98
CA GLY A 204 -13.69 -7.22 3.27
C GLY A 204 -14.41 -6.26 4.22
N CYS A 205 -13.71 -5.73 5.22
CA CYS A 205 -14.25 -4.74 6.15
C CYS A 205 -13.41 -3.46 6.23
N HIS A 206 -12.33 -3.39 5.45
CA HIS A 206 -11.52 -2.18 5.36
C HIS A 206 -12.31 -1.08 4.64
N PRO A 207 -12.31 0.18 5.10
CA PRO A 207 -12.94 1.27 4.36
C PRO A 207 -12.33 1.44 2.97
N VAL A 208 -13.10 2.03 2.06
CA VAL A 208 -12.54 2.53 0.79
C VAL A 208 -11.66 3.73 1.13
N ASP A 209 -10.36 3.54 0.99
CA ASP A 209 -9.33 4.50 1.38
C ASP A 209 -8.49 4.90 0.17
N ILE A 210 -8.73 6.11 -0.34
CA ILE A 210 -8.08 6.63 -1.54
C ILE A 210 -7.22 7.83 -1.16
N HIS A 211 -5.91 7.66 -1.34
CA HIS A 211 -4.94 8.73 -1.13
C HIS A 211 -4.77 9.57 -2.39
N ALA A 212 -4.89 10.89 -2.25
CA ALA A 212 -4.65 11.79 -3.36
C ALA A 212 -3.17 11.74 -3.79
N ALA A 213 -2.94 11.67 -5.09
CA ALA A 213 -1.59 11.56 -5.64
C ALA A 213 -0.80 12.87 -5.55
N SER A 214 -1.48 14.01 -5.69
CA SER A 214 -0.86 15.35 -5.80
C SER A 214 -1.13 16.27 -4.61
N SER A 215 -1.83 15.79 -3.58
CA SER A 215 -2.15 16.58 -2.39
C SER A 215 -2.04 15.76 -1.11
N THR A 216 -2.12 16.41 0.04
CA THR A 216 -2.18 15.74 1.35
C THR A 216 -3.54 15.07 1.61
N GLY A 217 -4.50 15.23 0.69
CA GLY A 217 -5.87 14.76 0.83
C GLY A 217 -5.99 13.23 0.84
N GLN A 218 -7.10 12.78 1.41
CA GLN A 218 -7.50 11.38 1.48
C GLN A 218 -9.02 11.30 1.54
N ARG A 219 -9.59 10.36 0.80
CA ARG A 219 -11.00 9.99 0.91
C ARG A 219 -11.07 8.65 1.63
N CYS A 220 -11.71 8.63 2.80
CA CYS A 220 -11.95 7.42 3.56
C CYS A 220 -13.46 7.25 3.73
N GLU A 221 -14.00 6.14 3.24
CA GLU A 221 -15.43 5.84 3.27
C GLU A 221 -15.65 4.49 3.94
N PHE A 222 -16.28 4.53 5.12
CA PHE A 222 -16.49 3.34 5.94
C PHE A 222 -17.68 2.53 5.46
N LEU A 223 -17.53 1.21 5.47
CA LEU A 223 -18.60 0.29 5.18
C LEU A 223 -19.58 0.22 6.36
N LYS A 224 -20.86 0.04 6.06
CA LYS A 224 -21.89 -0.26 7.08
C LYS A 224 -21.84 -1.72 7.53
N GLU A 225 -21.44 -2.59 6.64
CA GLU A 225 -21.27 -4.04 6.86
C GLU A 225 -20.12 -4.58 6.01
N ALA A 226 -19.61 -5.76 6.34
CA ALA A 226 -18.51 -6.36 5.60
C ALA A 226 -18.94 -6.76 4.18
N ALA A 227 -18.23 -6.24 3.18
CA ALA A 227 -18.48 -6.49 1.76
C ALA A 227 -18.12 -7.93 1.35
N PHE A 228 -18.75 -8.41 0.30
CA PHE A 228 -18.45 -9.71 -0.29
C PHE A 228 -17.47 -9.57 -1.45
N ILE A 229 -16.53 -10.52 -1.54
CA ILE A 229 -15.56 -10.61 -2.64
C ILE A 229 -15.89 -11.85 -3.47
N PRO A 230 -16.37 -11.69 -4.73
CA PRO A 230 -16.73 -12.84 -5.55
C PRO A 230 -15.50 -13.55 -6.12
N TYR A 231 -15.57 -14.88 -6.22
CA TYR A 231 -14.51 -15.73 -6.75
C TYR A 231 -14.08 -15.34 -8.16
N ARG A 232 -15.02 -14.94 -9.00
CA ARG A 232 -14.77 -14.51 -10.39
C ARG A 232 -13.87 -13.27 -10.52
N CYS A 233 -13.65 -12.50 -9.45
CA CYS A 233 -12.64 -11.46 -9.43
C CYS A 233 -11.20 -11.99 -9.46
N LEU A 234 -11.02 -13.21 -8.95
CA LEU A 234 -9.71 -13.85 -8.84
C LEU A 234 -9.33 -14.66 -10.09
N ILE A 235 -10.29 -14.93 -10.98
CA ILE A 235 -10.07 -15.80 -12.14
C ILE A 235 -9.47 -15.00 -13.29
N ALA A 236 -8.32 -15.45 -13.79
CA ALA A 236 -7.67 -14.91 -14.98
C ALA A 236 -8.32 -15.50 -16.25
N PRO A 237 -9.03 -14.70 -17.09
CA PRO A 237 -9.64 -15.19 -18.31
C PRO A 237 -8.60 -15.80 -19.26
N GLY A 238 -8.92 -16.96 -19.83
CA GLY A 238 -8.05 -17.70 -20.73
C GLY A 238 -7.00 -18.58 -20.05
N PHE A 239 -6.90 -18.54 -18.70
CA PHE A 239 -5.95 -19.34 -17.93
C PHE A 239 -6.65 -20.13 -16.81
N PRO A 240 -7.19 -21.33 -17.11
CA PRO A 240 -8.01 -22.10 -16.16
C PRO A 240 -7.23 -22.62 -14.94
N ASN A 241 -5.92 -22.46 -14.92
CA ASN A 241 -5.07 -22.85 -13.80
C ASN A 241 -4.34 -21.66 -13.13
N LEU A 242 -4.81 -20.43 -13.36
CA LEU A 242 -4.27 -19.23 -12.73
C LEU A 242 -5.35 -18.47 -11.97
N LEU A 243 -5.10 -18.23 -10.70
CA LEU A 243 -5.82 -17.27 -9.88
C LEU A 243 -4.92 -16.08 -9.58
N VAL A 244 -5.53 -14.91 -9.40
CA VAL A 244 -4.81 -13.67 -9.04
C VAL A 244 -5.43 -13.07 -7.80
N ALA A 245 -4.62 -12.78 -6.80
CA ALA A 245 -5.03 -12.21 -5.52
C ALA A 245 -4.08 -11.08 -5.10
N GLY A 246 -4.50 -10.27 -4.15
CA GLY A 246 -3.70 -9.17 -3.60
C GLY A 246 -4.40 -7.82 -3.77
N ARG A 247 -3.67 -6.83 -4.33
CA ARG A 247 -4.19 -5.46 -4.54
C ARG A 247 -5.04 -5.36 -5.80
#